data_5d472556b2d4097d30a36e0284f4d980
#
_entry.id   5d472556b2d4097d30a36e0284f4d980
#
_cell.length_a   1.000
_cell.length_b   1.000
_cell.length_c   1.000
_cell.angle_alpha   90.00
_cell.angle_beta   90.00
_cell.angle_gamma   90.00
#
_symmetry.space_group_name_H-M   'P 1'
#
loop_
_entity.id
_entity.type
_entity.pdbx_description
1 polymer ?
#
loop_
_entity_poly.entity_id
_entity_poly.type
_entity_poly.pdbx_seq_one_letter_code
_entity_poly.pdbx_strand_id
1 'polypeptide(L)'
;MTTTDATRLTGLDAALAETTDALFALQRPDGSWEGRLSASPGATADVLIAMHLADPVGCRDLIERGLAFLLRTQGADGGWGDDVDTEATLNGTALSVAALALIAPDAAAEQISRGWARVEQFGGAEAVRDVERCSLAVLVHFYLVLAGLMSNEGLLRVPIELALLPAPLRRKLTFAMPTAMAWGLMCAELLPAGRARAAINRAATPPAIAYLEGLVGFEGPDGGFVESPMMSANVCIGLTLAGLRPDIVRHCLKYFRATIKPEGAWAVTRDLEVDATNFITAGMQHVGLGADPRVAKAVRWIRAAQRDEDFIWTGAPPGGWGWGLPSGWPNSGNTGDAVIAIAGDGHDVRDEQVRRGAQWLLDQQNYDGSWSCFAQVGRLATMDPSFAMVGKARSPKVLYGPCAVMSAEAVSALGLSGMCPPGDPRLTAAYRWFAKVQHPDGGIDNKWYLGRTAGTGSVLRALADVGLAGSPVARRCISWLRLTQNSDGGWGDALGPGRSTVEETAMAMLGLCAAGVDPAEAMPSRGAGWLVEHRGPDHLWRPSLLGVYFLELLYRHDHTANGYALQALARYRELVRRGGTTSGAFARPPWTATPDPGKTV
;
A
#
# COMPACT_ATOMS: atom_id res chain seq x y z
N MET A 1 -23.23 17.15 -30.54
CA MET A 1 -23.63 16.76 -29.16
C MET A 1 -25.11 16.45 -29.21
N THR A 2 -25.50 15.24 -28.85
CA THR A 2 -26.92 14.84 -28.79
C THR A 2 -27.57 15.34 -27.50
N THR A 3 -28.92 15.34 -27.44
CA THR A 3 -29.66 15.68 -26.20
C THR A 3 -29.25 14.74 -25.05
N THR A 4 -28.99 13.47 -25.36
CA THR A 4 -28.53 12.48 -24.39
C THR A 4 -27.14 12.83 -23.86
N ASP A 5 -26.22 13.33 -24.69
CA ASP A 5 -24.90 13.74 -24.24
C ASP A 5 -24.97 14.97 -23.33
N ALA A 6 -25.87 15.92 -23.64
CA ALA A 6 -26.07 17.11 -22.83
C ALA A 6 -26.58 16.76 -21.41
N THR A 7 -27.58 15.86 -21.30
CA THR A 7 -28.10 15.39 -20.01
C THR A 7 -27.03 14.65 -19.21
N ARG A 8 -26.24 13.78 -19.87
CA ARG A 8 -25.15 13.04 -19.25
C ARG A 8 -24.06 13.98 -18.72
N LEU A 9 -23.68 15.00 -19.50
CA LEU A 9 -22.69 16.00 -19.06
C LEU A 9 -23.18 16.81 -17.85
N THR A 10 -24.44 17.20 -17.82
CA THR A 10 -25.02 17.93 -16.67
C THR A 10 -24.92 17.09 -15.39
N GLY A 11 -25.25 15.80 -15.44
CA GLY A 11 -25.13 14.89 -14.29
C GLY A 11 -23.67 14.70 -13.84
N LEU A 12 -22.73 14.58 -14.77
CA LEU A 12 -21.30 14.47 -14.47
C LEU A 12 -20.73 15.77 -13.87
N ASP A 13 -21.10 16.92 -14.40
CA ASP A 13 -20.64 18.23 -13.88
C ASP A 13 -21.15 18.45 -12.45
N ALA A 14 -22.42 18.12 -12.18
CA ALA A 14 -22.97 18.18 -10.82
C ALA A 14 -22.23 17.22 -9.88
N ALA A 15 -22.04 15.95 -10.29
CA ALA A 15 -21.32 14.96 -9.49
C ALA A 15 -19.90 15.38 -9.15
N LEU A 16 -19.16 15.92 -10.11
CA LEU A 16 -17.80 16.41 -9.91
C LEU A 16 -17.76 17.63 -8.98
N ALA A 17 -18.69 18.59 -9.13
CA ALA A 17 -18.77 19.76 -8.27
C ALA A 17 -19.06 19.38 -6.82
N GLU A 18 -20.09 18.57 -6.58
CA GLU A 18 -20.46 18.10 -5.23
C GLU A 18 -19.31 17.35 -4.55
N THR A 19 -18.63 16.45 -5.30
CA THR A 19 -17.49 15.69 -4.75
C THR A 19 -16.29 16.60 -4.44
N THR A 20 -15.98 17.58 -5.30
CA THR A 20 -14.88 18.51 -5.04
C THR A 20 -15.15 19.39 -3.83
N ASP A 21 -16.38 19.87 -3.66
CA ASP A 21 -16.76 20.65 -2.49
C ASP A 21 -16.67 19.82 -1.20
N ALA A 22 -17.14 18.57 -1.22
CA ALA A 22 -17.02 17.66 -0.09
C ALA A 22 -15.54 17.36 0.27
N LEU A 23 -14.68 17.13 -0.73
CA LEU A 23 -13.25 16.91 -0.49
C LEU A 23 -12.55 18.17 0.04
N PHE A 24 -12.87 19.36 -0.46
CA PHE A 24 -12.33 20.61 0.09
C PHE A 24 -12.76 20.87 1.53
N ALA A 25 -13.97 20.45 1.93
CA ALA A 25 -14.40 20.53 3.32
C ALA A 25 -13.57 19.65 4.26
N LEU A 26 -12.94 18.60 3.74
CA LEU A 26 -12.05 17.69 4.48
C LEU A 26 -10.57 18.09 4.40
N GLN A 27 -10.22 19.10 3.60
CA GLN A 27 -8.83 19.54 3.48
C GLN A 27 -8.33 20.12 4.80
N ARG A 28 -7.18 19.65 5.25
CA ARG A 28 -6.52 20.14 6.47
C ARG A 28 -5.98 21.56 6.29
N PRO A 29 -5.77 22.29 7.40
CA PRO A 29 -5.21 23.64 7.35
C PRO A 29 -3.83 23.75 6.69
N ASP A 30 -3.05 22.67 6.63
CA ASP A 30 -1.75 22.64 5.94
C ASP A 30 -1.86 22.39 4.42
N GLY A 31 -3.03 21.99 3.95
CA GLY A 31 -3.32 21.71 2.54
C GLY A 31 -3.40 20.21 2.20
N SER A 32 -3.10 19.33 3.14
CA SER A 32 -3.17 17.89 2.95
C SER A 32 -4.58 17.32 3.19
N TRP A 33 -4.75 16.05 2.86
CA TRP A 33 -5.89 15.23 3.29
C TRP A 33 -5.40 14.09 4.16
N GLU A 34 -6.24 13.69 5.11
CA GLU A 34 -5.98 12.55 5.96
C GLU A 34 -6.16 11.25 5.18
N GLY A 35 -5.17 10.39 5.20
CA GLY A 35 -5.21 9.09 4.52
C GLY A 35 -5.45 7.95 5.50
N ARG A 36 -6.61 7.93 6.20
CA ARG A 36 -6.89 6.92 7.21
C ARG A 36 -6.94 5.53 6.64
N LEU A 37 -6.30 4.62 7.35
CA LEU A 37 -6.47 3.19 7.15
C LEU A 37 -7.52 2.63 8.11
N SER A 38 -8.21 1.58 7.68
CA SER A 38 -9.14 0.88 8.56
C SER A 38 -8.44 0.21 9.74
N ALA A 39 -9.16 0.06 10.85
CA ALA A 39 -8.69 -0.68 12.01
C ALA A 39 -8.63 -2.18 11.70
N SER A 40 -7.52 -2.82 12.07
CA SER A 40 -7.28 -4.25 11.86
C SER A 40 -7.37 -5.04 13.17
N PRO A 41 -8.21 -6.08 13.25
CA PRO A 41 -8.22 -7.00 14.39
C PRO A 41 -6.84 -7.63 14.64
N GLY A 42 -6.14 -8.07 13.58
CA GLY A 42 -4.82 -8.68 13.69
C GLY A 42 -3.76 -7.71 14.22
N ALA A 43 -3.69 -6.49 13.68
CA ALA A 43 -2.75 -5.48 14.18
C ALA A 43 -3.08 -5.05 15.63
N THR A 44 -4.37 -4.96 15.97
CA THR A 44 -4.81 -4.68 17.34
C THR A 44 -4.37 -5.79 18.30
N ALA A 45 -4.54 -7.05 17.91
CA ALA A 45 -4.10 -8.20 18.71
C ALA A 45 -2.59 -8.17 18.98
N ASP A 46 -1.76 -7.90 17.96
CA ASP A 46 -0.30 -7.75 18.10
C ASP A 46 0.08 -6.67 19.12
N VAL A 47 -0.53 -5.49 18.99
CA VAL A 47 -0.25 -4.37 19.91
C VAL A 47 -0.71 -4.68 21.33
N LEU A 48 -1.85 -5.35 21.50
CA LEU A 48 -2.35 -5.78 22.81
C LEU A 48 -1.40 -6.75 23.50
N ILE A 49 -0.88 -7.76 22.79
CA ILE A 49 0.11 -8.70 23.29
C ILE A 49 1.38 -7.93 23.72
N ALA A 50 1.86 -7.02 22.88
CA ALA A 50 3.05 -6.22 23.20
C ALA A 50 2.88 -5.39 24.48
N MET A 51 1.77 -4.67 24.62
CA MET A 51 1.49 -3.87 25.81
C MET A 51 1.30 -4.72 27.07
N HIS A 52 0.60 -5.85 26.94
CA HIS A 52 0.38 -6.77 28.07
C HIS A 52 1.70 -7.36 28.60
N LEU A 53 2.60 -7.73 27.73
CA LEU A 53 3.91 -8.29 28.11
C LEU A 53 4.86 -7.22 28.65
N ALA A 54 4.83 -5.99 28.10
CA ALA A 54 5.80 -4.95 28.43
C ALA A 54 5.40 -4.09 29.63
N ASP A 55 4.16 -3.63 29.71
CA ASP A 55 3.64 -2.78 30.79
C ASP A 55 2.11 -2.86 30.90
N PRO A 56 1.56 -3.94 31.49
CA PRO A 56 0.12 -4.13 31.58
C PRO A 56 -0.58 -3.10 32.48
N VAL A 57 0.14 -2.48 33.42
CA VAL A 57 -0.41 -1.48 34.31
C VAL A 57 -0.44 -0.09 33.67
N GLY A 58 0.69 0.34 33.09
CA GLY A 58 0.80 1.64 32.42
C GLY A 58 0.00 1.75 31.13
N CYS A 59 -0.34 0.62 30.52
CA CYS A 59 -1.14 0.55 29.28
C CYS A 59 -2.58 0.06 29.48
N ARG A 60 -3.06 -0.05 30.72
CA ARG A 60 -4.37 -0.62 31.04
C ARG A 60 -5.51 0.01 30.23
N ASP A 61 -5.54 1.34 30.14
CA ASP A 61 -6.56 2.10 29.40
C ASP A 61 -6.62 1.71 27.90
N LEU A 62 -5.46 1.52 27.28
CA LEU A 62 -5.35 1.12 25.88
C LEU A 62 -5.70 -0.36 25.69
N ILE A 63 -5.25 -1.22 26.62
CA ILE A 63 -5.55 -2.66 26.60
C ILE A 63 -7.06 -2.87 26.71
N GLU A 64 -7.74 -2.20 27.64
CA GLU A 64 -9.20 -2.30 27.81
C GLU A 64 -9.95 -1.87 26.53
N ARG A 65 -9.52 -0.78 25.89
CA ARG A 65 -10.11 -0.30 24.63
C ARG A 65 -9.92 -1.29 23.48
N GLY A 66 -8.71 -1.84 23.35
CA GLY A 66 -8.40 -2.82 22.30
C GLY A 66 -9.10 -4.16 22.53
N LEU A 67 -9.22 -4.64 23.77
CA LEU A 67 -10.03 -5.82 24.10
C LEU A 67 -11.50 -5.60 23.74
N ALA A 68 -12.07 -4.46 24.12
CA ALA A 68 -13.45 -4.11 23.76
C ALA A 68 -13.64 -4.06 22.23
N PHE A 69 -12.64 -3.62 21.47
CA PHE A 69 -12.67 -3.68 20.01
C PHE A 69 -12.72 -5.14 19.51
N LEU A 70 -11.82 -6.02 19.95
CA LEU A 70 -11.80 -7.42 19.52
C LEU A 70 -13.11 -8.13 19.87
N LEU A 71 -13.63 -7.92 21.10
CA LEU A 71 -14.87 -8.57 21.56
C LEU A 71 -16.10 -8.18 20.72
N ARG A 72 -16.23 -6.90 20.32
CA ARG A 72 -17.38 -6.44 19.53
C ARG A 72 -17.27 -6.72 18.04
N THR A 73 -16.06 -7.02 17.53
CA THR A 73 -15.81 -7.21 16.08
C THR A 73 -15.66 -8.68 15.67
N GLN A 74 -15.87 -9.61 16.58
CA GLN A 74 -15.94 -11.03 16.23
C GLN A 74 -17.10 -11.29 15.30
N GLY A 75 -16.84 -11.88 14.14
CA GLY A 75 -17.85 -12.23 13.15
C GLY A 75 -18.86 -13.26 13.63
N ALA A 76 -20.00 -13.34 12.96
CA ALA A 76 -21.03 -14.34 13.26
C ALA A 76 -20.51 -15.78 13.11
N ASP A 77 -19.52 -16.00 12.22
CA ASP A 77 -18.82 -17.26 11.99
C ASP A 77 -17.79 -17.61 13.10
N GLY A 78 -17.64 -16.75 14.10
CA GLY A 78 -16.73 -16.90 15.23
C GLY A 78 -15.31 -16.41 14.99
N GLY A 79 -14.95 -15.96 13.79
CA GLY A 79 -13.60 -15.49 13.46
C GLY A 79 -13.49 -13.97 13.40
N TRP A 80 -12.30 -13.51 13.01
CA TRP A 80 -11.98 -12.13 12.68
C TRP A 80 -11.35 -12.05 11.29
N GLY A 81 -11.80 -11.09 10.51
CA GLY A 81 -11.19 -10.74 9.22
C GLY A 81 -10.00 -9.78 9.39
N ASP A 82 -9.48 -9.31 8.27
CA ASP A 82 -8.42 -8.29 8.26
C ASP A 82 -8.99 -6.90 8.56
N ASP A 83 -10.29 -6.72 8.33
CA ASP A 83 -11.10 -5.55 8.65
C ASP A 83 -12.39 -5.99 9.34
N VAL A 84 -13.09 -5.07 10.00
CA VAL A 84 -14.28 -5.37 10.83
C VAL A 84 -15.47 -5.94 10.05
N ASP A 85 -15.61 -5.62 8.77
CA ASP A 85 -16.73 -6.03 7.92
C ASP A 85 -16.36 -7.11 6.89
N THR A 86 -15.29 -7.86 7.15
CA THR A 86 -14.78 -8.87 6.23
C THR A 86 -14.95 -10.28 6.76
N GLU A 87 -14.95 -11.25 5.84
CA GLU A 87 -14.91 -12.66 6.21
C GLU A 87 -13.69 -12.97 7.08
N ALA A 88 -13.84 -13.91 7.99
CA ALA A 88 -12.74 -14.32 8.86
C ALA A 88 -11.56 -14.85 8.05
N THR A 89 -10.35 -14.43 8.43
CA THR A 89 -9.08 -14.96 7.93
C THR A 89 -8.38 -15.80 8.99
N LEU A 90 -7.52 -16.72 8.57
CA LEU A 90 -6.72 -17.51 9.51
C LEU A 90 -5.81 -16.61 10.36
N ASN A 91 -5.13 -15.65 9.75
CA ASN A 91 -4.25 -14.70 10.45
C ASN A 91 -5.02 -13.87 11.46
N GLY A 92 -6.07 -13.16 11.02
CA GLY A 92 -6.87 -12.28 11.88
C GLY A 92 -7.52 -13.03 13.05
N THR A 93 -8.04 -14.24 12.78
CA THR A 93 -8.68 -15.07 13.80
C THR A 93 -7.66 -15.59 14.81
N ALA A 94 -6.56 -16.18 14.36
CA ALA A 94 -5.59 -16.79 15.26
C ALA A 94 -4.84 -15.77 16.13
N LEU A 95 -4.52 -14.57 15.58
CA LEU A 95 -3.94 -13.46 16.35
C LEU A 95 -4.91 -12.95 17.41
N SER A 96 -6.18 -12.74 17.06
CA SER A 96 -7.21 -12.27 18.01
C SER A 96 -7.46 -13.27 19.12
N VAL A 97 -7.54 -14.58 18.80
CA VAL A 97 -7.66 -15.66 19.78
C VAL A 97 -6.47 -15.69 20.73
N ALA A 98 -5.23 -15.58 20.19
CA ALA A 98 -4.02 -15.56 21.02
C ALA A 98 -4.02 -14.38 22.00
N ALA A 99 -4.37 -13.17 21.55
CA ALA A 99 -4.44 -11.98 22.38
C ALA A 99 -5.49 -12.13 23.49
N LEU A 100 -6.71 -12.57 23.15
CA LEU A 100 -7.79 -12.77 24.12
C LEU A 100 -7.43 -13.85 25.16
N ALA A 101 -6.86 -14.98 24.72
CA ALA A 101 -6.47 -16.07 25.60
C ALA A 101 -5.32 -15.69 26.54
N LEU A 102 -4.39 -14.85 26.09
CA LEU A 102 -3.27 -14.38 26.91
C LEU A 102 -3.70 -13.32 27.94
N ILE A 103 -4.61 -12.42 27.57
CA ILE A 103 -4.89 -11.19 28.34
C ILE A 103 -6.18 -11.31 29.17
N ALA A 104 -7.20 -11.97 28.66
CA ALA A 104 -8.52 -12.03 29.27
C ALA A 104 -9.17 -13.42 29.15
N PRO A 105 -8.49 -14.53 29.57
CA PRO A 105 -8.93 -15.89 29.31
C PRO A 105 -10.34 -16.20 29.83
N ASP A 106 -10.66 -15.74 31.05
CA ASP A 106 -11.96 -15.99 31.65
C ASP A 106 -13.06 -15.07 31.10
N ALA A 107 -12.74 -13.77 30.93
CA ALA A 107 -13.70 -12.77 30.48
C ALA A 107 -14.09 -12.93 29.00
N ALA A 108 -13.21 -13.52 28.17
CA ALA A 108 -13.41 -13.75 26.76
C ALA A 108 -13.55 -15.25 26.39
N ALA A 109 -13.86 -16.11 27.35
CA ALA A 109 -13.86 -17.57 27.15
C ALA A 109 -14.76 -18.04 26.00
N GLU A 110 -15.93 -17.44 25.82
CA GLU A 110 -16.85 -17.74 24.72
C GLU A 110 -16.24 -17.35 23.37
N GLN A 111 -15.71 -16.14 23.26
CA GLN A 111 -15.09 -15.63 22.02
C GLN A 111 -13.84 -16.43 21.65
N ILE A 112 -13.03 -16.81 22.61
CA ILE A 112 -11.87 -17.69 22.40
C ILE A 112 -12.31 -19.05 21.87
N SER A 113 -13.33 -19.66 22.47
CA SER A 113 -13.85 -20.96 22.04
C SER A 113 -14.38 -20.92 20.62
N ARG A 114 -15.19 -19.90 20.28
CA ARG A 114 -15.72 -19.70 18.92
C ARG A 114 -14.61 -19.44 17.92
N GLY A 115 -13.65 -18.58 18.29
CA GLY A 115 -12.50 -18.24 17.45
C GLY A 115 -11.60 -19.45 17.20
N TRP A 116 -11.33 -20.26 18.23
CA TRP A 116 -10.55 -21.48 18.06
C TRP A 116 -11.27 -22.52 17.17
N ALA A 117 -12.57 -22.68 17.33
CA ALA A 117 -13.38 -23.52 16.45
C ALA A 117 -13.29 -23.05 14.97
N ARG A 118 -13.18 -21.73 14.74
CA ARG A 118 -12.96 -21.18 13.40
C ARG A 118 -11.55 -21.48 12.89
N VAL A 119 -10.51 -21.39 13.74
CA VAL A 119 -9.13 -21.81 13.40
C VAL A 119 -9.10 -23.29 13.00
N GLU A 120 -9.82 -24.16 13.73
CA GLU A 120 -9.94 -25.58 13.37
C GLU A 120 -10.58 -25.80 11.99
N GLN A 121 -11.60 -25.01 11.63
CA GLN A 121 -12.21 -25.06 10.28
C GLN A 121 -11.22 -24.63 9.18
N PHE A 122 -10.29 -23.72 9.47
CA PHE A 122 -9.19 -23.39 8.57
C PHE A 122 -8.11 -24.46 8.48
N GLY A 123 -8.17 -25.52 9.30
CA GLY A 123 -7.23 -26.64 9.34
C GLY A 123 -6.35 -26.67 10.59
N GLY A 124 -6.72 -25.91 11.61
CA GLY A 124 -6.14 -25.99 12.95
C GLY A 124 -4.64 -25.68 13.03
N ALA A 125 -3.98 -26.33 13.97
CA ALA A 125 -2.56 -26.12 14.24
C ALA A 125 -1.65 -26.44 13.02
N GLU A 126 -2.05 -27.34 12.13
CA GLU A 126 -1.31 -27.64 10.91
C GLU A 126 -1.35 -26.46 9.94
N ALA A 127 -2.52 -25.86 9.74
CA ALA A 127 -2.68 -24.68 8.88
C ALA A 127 -1.92 -23.46 9.44
N VAL A 128 -1.89 -23.28 10.77
CA VAL A 128 -1.11 -22.21 11.42
C VAL A 128 0.39 -22.35 11.15
N ARG A 129 0.92 -23.59 11.11
CA ARG A 129 2.35 -23.82 10.83
C ARG A 129 2.71 -23.74 9.36
N ASP A 130 1.72 -23.79 8.49
CA ASP A 130 1.91 -23.76 7.04
C ASP A 130 1.94 -22.31 6.53
N VAL A 131 3.10 -21.85 6.09
CA VAL A 131 3.32 -20.48 5.59
C VAL A 131 2.58 -20.17 4.29
N GLU A 132 2.15 -21.17 3.55
CA GLU A 132 1.31 -20.99 2.35
C GLU A 132 -0.15 -20.70 2.72
N ARG A 133 -0.58 -21.11 3.92
CA ARG A 133 -1.94 -20.93 4.45
C ARG A 133 -2.04 -19.83 5.50
N CYS A 134 -0.97 -19.61 6.24
CA CYS A 134 -0.84 -18.59 7.28
C CYS A 134 0.40 -17.75 6.97
N SER A 135 0.23 -16.61 6.32
CA SER A 135 1.34 -15.76 5.90
C SER A 135 2.16 -15.21 7.08
N LEU A 136 1.55 -15.14 8.26
CA LEU A 136 2.19 -14.74 9.52
C LEU A 136 2.51 -15.94 10.43
N ALA A 137 2.66 -17.16 9.88
CA ALA A 137 2.82 -18.41 10.62
C ALA A 137 3.85 -18.32 11.76
N VAL A 138 4.99 -17.68 11.53
CA VAL A 138 6.05 -17.53 12.57
C VAL A 138 5.53 -16.79 13.79
N LEU A 139 4.83 -15.69 13.59
CA LEU A 139 4.28 -14.84 14.64
C LEU A 139 3.09 -15.50 15.33
N VAL A 140 2.13 -15.95 14.52
CA VAL A 140 0.87 -16.57 15.00
C VAL A 140 1.16 -17.80 15.83
N HIS A 141 2.02 -18.72 15.34
CA HIS A 141 2.40 -19.92 16.09
C HIS A 141 3.03 -19.56 17.44
N PHE A 142 3.95 -18.60 17.46
CA PHE A 142 4.59 -18.16 18.68
C PHE A 142 3.59 -17.59 19.70
N TYR A 143 2.65 -16.74 19.26
CA TYR A 143 1.65 -16.17 20.15
C TYR A 143 0.66 -17.18 20.69
N LEU A 144 0.28 -18.17 19.90
CA LEU A 144 -0.57 -19.28 20.36
C LEU A 144 0.17 -20.18 21.35
N VAL A 145 1.48 -20.32 21.23
CA VAL A 145 2.32 -21.00 22.23
C VAL A 145 2.37 -20.19 23.54
N LEU A 146 2.58 -18.88 23.47
CA LEU A 146 2.53 -17.99 24.65
C LEU A 146 1.18 -18.05 25.36
N ALA A 147 0.09 -18.14 24.60
CA ALA A 147 -1.27 -18.26 25.13
C ALA A 147 -1.63 -19.68 25.61
N GLY A 148 -0.70 -20.65 25.51
CA GLY A 148 -0.93 -22.04 25.93
C GLY A 148 -1.89 -22.84 25.02
N LEU A 149 -2.18 -22.35 23.82
CA LEU A 149 -3.11 -22.98 22.87
C LEU A 149 -2.42 -23.93 21.88
N MET A 150 -1.11 -23.81 21.72
CA MET A 150 -0.31 -24.70 20.88
C MET A 150 0.98 -25.11 21.57
N SER A 151 1.56 -26.25 21.15
CA SER A 151 2.88 -26.68 21.57
C SER A 151 3.98 -25.87 20.88
N ASN A 152 5.16 -25.80 21.49
CA ASN A 152 6.35 -25.19 20.90
C ASN A 152 7.03 -26.05 19.81
N GLU A 153 6.48 -27.22 19.50
CA GLU A 153 6.96 -28.09 18.45
C GLU A 153 6.85 -27.40 17.07
N GLY A 154 7.97 -27.37 16.34
CA GLY A 154 8.02 -26.72 15.03
C GLY A 154 8.15 -25.19 15.07
N LEU A 155 8.35 -24.57 16.23
CA LEU A 155 8.67 -23.14 16.30
C LEU A 155 9.92 -22.81 15.51
N LEU A 156 9.77 -21.88 14.57
CA LEU A 156 10.87 -21.42 13.73
C LEU A 156 11.77 -20.45 14.51
N ARG A 157 13.07 -20.73 14.47
CA ARG A 157 14.08 -19.83 15.03
C ARG A 157 14.40 -18.73 14.03
N VAL A 158 14.22 -17.47 14.44
CA VAL A 158 14.66 -16.33 13.63
C VAL A 158 16.19 -16.18 13.75
N PRO A 159 16.92 -16.14 12.63
CA PRO A 159 18.37 -16.14 12.63
C PRO A 159 18.94 -14.76 12.98
N ILE A 160 19.46 -14.60 14.19
CA ILE A 160 20.13 -13.37 14.64
C ILE A 160 21.39 -13.04 13.81
N GLU A 161 22.02 -14.04 13.19
CA GLU A 161 23.20 -13.88 12.35
C GLU A 161 23.01 -12.98 11.13
N LEU A 162 21.77 -12.64 10.77
CA LEU A 162 21.46 -11.59 9.80
C LEU A 162 22.07 -10.25 10.20
N ALA A 163 22.27 -10.00 11.51
CA ALA A 163 22.93 -8.80 12.00
C ALA A 163 24.40 -8.70 11.59
N LEU A 164 25.06 -9.84 11.31
CA LEU A 164 26.46 -9.88 10.89
C LEU A 164 26.67 -9.56 9.41
N LEU A 165 25.60 -9.49 8.63
CA LEU A 165 25.69 -9.15 7.22
C LEU A 165 26.06 -7.67 7.03
N PRO A 166 26.88 -7.35 6.01
CA PRO A 166 27.16 -5.96 5.64
C PRO A 166 25.88 -5.16 5.41
N ALA A 167 25.84 -3.90 5.85
CA ALA A 167 24.68 -3.04 5.77
C ALA A 167 24.05 -2.96 4.35
N PRO A 168 24.81 -2.83 3.24
CA PRO A 168 24.23 -2.80 1.90
C PRO A 168 23.51 -4.10 1.51
N LEU A 169 23.97 -5.24 2.00
CA LEU A 169 23.31 -6.53 1.77
C LEU A 169 22.06 -6.67 2.66
N ARG A 170 22.20 -6.36 3.94
CA ARG A 170 21.11 -6.42 4.93
C ARG A 170 19.91 -5.56 4.53
N ARG A 171 20.15 -4.33 4.03
CA ARG A 171 19.09 -3.41 3.56
C ARG A 171 18.26 -3.96 2.41
N LYS A 172 18.81 -4.92 1.62
CA LYS A 172 18.13 -5.53 0.46
C LYS A 172 17.37 -6.82 0.82
N LEU A 173 17.47 -7.31 2.06
CA LEU A 173 16.90 -8.59 2.43
C LEU A 173 15.41 -8.50 2.76
N THR A 174 15.00 -7.56 3.60
CA THR A 174 13.60 -7.41 4.02
C THR A 174 13.36 -6.05 4.69
N PHE A 175 12.21 -5.46 4.47
CA PHE A 175 11.76 -4.28 5.21
C PHE A 175 11.39 -4.63 6.67
N ALA A 176 11.05 -5.89 6.95
CA ALA A 176 10.78 -6.38 8.30
C ALA A 176 12.07 -6.68 9.10
N MET A 177 13.22 -6.15 8.68
CA MET A 177 14.50 -6.37 9.36
C MET A 177 14.47 -5.98 10.86
N PRO A 178 13.79 -4.91 11.30
CA PRO A 178 13.69 -4.60 12.74
C PRO A 178 13.03 -5.74 13.53
N THR A 179 11.94 -6.29 13.02
CA THR A 179 11.27 -7.47 13.60
C THR A 179 12.23 -8.67 13.64
N ALA A 180 12.92 -8.95 12.54
CA ALA A 180 13.88 -10.05 12.47
C ALA A 180 15.03 -9.89 13.49
N MET A 181 15.53 -8.67 13.70
CA MET A 181 16.57 -8.40 14.70
C MET A 181 16.03 -8.62 16.12
N ALA A 182 14.87 -8.06 16.47
CA ALA A 182 14.27 -8.20 17.81
C ALA A 182 13.94 -9.67 18.13
N TRP A 183 13.36 -10.39 17.18
CA TRP A 183 13.03 -11.82 17.35
C TRP A 183 14.28 -12.71 17.32
N GLY A 184 15.29 -12.35 16.56
CA GLY A 184 16.60 -13.00 16.61
C GLY A 184 17.25 -12.88 17.99
N LEU A 185 17.18 -11.68 18.60
CA LEU A 185 17.62 -11.43 19.99
C LEU A 185 16.82 -12.30 20.98
N MET A 186 15.51 -12.30 20.88
CA MET A 186 14.64 -13.14 21.72
C MET A 186 14.99 -14.63 21.58
N CYS A 187 15.14 -15.12 20.35
CA CYS A 187 15.54 -16.53 20.12
C CYS A 187 16.94 -16.84 20.67
N ALA A 188 17.86 -15.86 20.63
CA ALA A 188 19.21 -16.03 21.15
C ALA A 188 19.23 -16.16 22.68
N GLU A 189 18.34 -15.42 23.39
CA GLU A 189 18.24 -15.44 24.84
C GLU A 189 17.41 -16.60 25.38
N LEU A 190 16.26 -16.92 24.75
CA LEU A 190 15.29 -17.86 25.31
C LEU A 190 15.49 -19.32 24.84
N LEU A 191 16.08 -19.54 23.67
CA LEU A 191 16.15 -20.90 23.11
C LEU A 191 17.50 -21.59 23.42
N PRO A 192 17.49 -22.88 23.77
CA PRO A 192 18.73 -23.64 24.02
C PRO A 192 19.71 -23.55 22.86
N ALA A 193 20.99 -23.34 23.15
CA ALA A 193 22.05 -23.20 22.17
C ALA A 193 23.25 -24.05 22.52
N GLY A 194 23.69 -24.90 21.57
CA GLY A 194 24.99 -25.58 21.67
C GLY A 194 26.16 -24.59 21.53
N ARG A 195 27.38 -25.00 21.83
CA ARG A 195 28.58 -24.13 21.88
C ARG A 195 28.77 -23.26 20.63
N ALA A 196 28.62 -23.83 19.43
CA ALA A 196 28.74 -23.07 18.17
C ALA A 196 27.66 -22.01 18.03
N ARG A 197 26.40 -22.35 18.31
CA ARG A 197 25.28 -21.43 18.24
C ARG A 197 25.40 -20.30 19.28
N ALA A 198 25.82 -20.61 20.49
CA ALA A 198 26.08 -19.63 21.53
C ALA A 198 27.19 -18.63 21.13
N ALA A 199 28.22 -19.08 20.42
CA ALA A 199 29.24 -18.19 19.87
C ALA A 199 28.69 -17.25 18.80
N ILE A 200 27.85 -17.76 17.89
CA ILE A 200 27.17 -16.93 16.88
C ILE A 200 26.25 -15.92 17.56
N ASN A 201 25.42 -16.34 18.51
CA ASN A 201 24.52 -15.44 19.25
C ASN A 201 25.31 -14.31 19.91
N ARG A 202 26.40 -14.61 20.64
CA ARG A 202 27.25 -13.58 21.26
C ARG A 202 27.85 -12.60 20.25
N ALA A 203 28.26 -13.06 19.09
CA ALA A 203 28.83 -12.21 18.04
C ALA A 203 27.76 -11.33 17.37
N ALA A 204 26.55 -11.83 17.22
CA ALA A 204 25.46 -11.15 16.50
C ALA A 204 24.62 -10.20 17.38
N THR A 205 24.57 -10.42 18.71
CA THR A 205 23.79 -9.58 19.64
C THR A 205 24.16 -8.09 19.59
N PRO A 206 25.46 -7.66 19.70
CA PRO A 206 25.78 -6.24 19.65
C PRO A 206 25.38 -5.54 18.33
N PRO A 207 25.66 -6.08 17.14
CA PRO A 207 25.24 -5.44 15.90
C PRO A 207 23.71 -5.49 15.68
N ALA A 208 22.98 -6.47 16.23
CA ALA A 208 21.51 -6.46 16.20
C ALA A 208 20.93 -5.33 17.06
N ILE A 209 21.46 -5.14 18.26
CA ILE A 209 21.06 -4.03 19.15
C ILE A 209 21.41 -2.68 18.49
N ALA A 210 22.64 -2.49 18.01
CA ALA A 210 23.07 -1.26 17.36
C ALA A 210 22.21 -0.92 16.12
N TYR A 211 21.75 -1.93 15.41
CA TYR A 211 20.81 -1.74 14.29
C TYR A 211 19.47 -1.14 14.78
N LEU A 212 18.87 -1.70 15.82
CA LEU A 212 17.63 -1.19 16.38
C LEU A 212 17.79 0.21 16.99
N GLU A 213 18.90 0.46 17.69
CA GLU A 213 19.26 1.79 18.23
C GLU A 213 19.32 2.86 17.15
N GLY A 214 19.94 2.55 16.02
CA GLY A 214 20.08 3.46 14.89
C GLY A 214 18.77 3.83 14.21
N LEU A 215 17.68 3.11 14.52
CA LEU A 215 16.36 3.36 13.97
C LEU A 215 15.42 4.09 14.93
N VAL A 216 15.71 4.07 16.23
CA VAL A 216 14.88 4.76 17.25
C VAL A 216 14.84 6.26 16.98
N GLY A 217 13.63 6.82 16.90
CA GLY A 217 13.42 8.24 16.66
C GLY A 217 13.62 8.69 15.21
N PHE A 218 14.00 7.79 14.30
CA PHE A 218 14.11 8.11 12.87
C PHE A 218 12.75 8.53 12.28
N GLU A 219 11.68 7.91 12.74
CA GLU A 219 10.29 8.24 12.36
C GLU A 219 9.69 9.35 13.26
N GLY A 220 10.52 10.16 13.86
CA GLY A 220 10.14 11.21 14.79
C GLY A 220 10.01 10.73 16.25
N PRO A 221 9.76 11.67 17.18
CA PRO A 221 9.74 11.38 18.63
C PRO A 221 8.60 10.44 19.06
N ASP A 222 7.54 10.37 18.27
CA ASP A 222 6.36 9.50 18.48
C ASP A 222 6.26 8.43 17.37
N GLY A 223 7.30 8.27 16.54
CA GLY A 223 7.37 7.28 15.49
C GLY A 223 7.68 5.89 16.01
N GLY A 224 7.32 4.87 15.23
CA GLY A 224 7.57 3.47 15.54
C GLY A 224 8.69 2.86 14.70
N PHE A 225 8.50 1.59 14.37
CA PHE A 225 9.34 0.88 13.41
C PHE A 225 8.53 0.61 12.14
N VAL A 226 9.07 1.02 10.98
CA VAL A 226 8.45 0.82 9.66
C VAL A 226 7.07 1.52 9.56
N GLU A 227 6.87 2.59 10.34
CA GLU A 227 5.57 3.30 10.45
C GLU A 227 4.38 2.37 10.75
N SER A 228 4.66 1.19 11.32
CA SER A 228 3.66 0.14 11.54
C SER A 228 3.50 -0.21 13.01
N PRO A 229 2.27 -0.09 13.56
CA PRO A 229 1.97 -0.58 14.90
C PRO A 229 2.30 -2.07 15.07
N MET A 230 2.04 -2.87 14.05
CA MET A 230 2.31 -4.30 14.01
C MET A 230 3.81 -4.62 14.08
N MET A 231 4.64 -3.94 13.26
CA MET A 231 6.09 -4.11 13.29
C MET A 231 6.68 -3.63 14.61
N SER A 232 6.19 -2.51 15.13
CA SER A 232 6.60 -1.98 16.44
C SER A 232 6.21 -2.93 17.57
N ALA A 233 5.04 -3.58 17.51
CA ALA A 233 4.62 -4.58 18.46
C ALA A 233 5.58 -5.78 18.48
N ASN A 234 5.97 -6.26 17.31
CA ASN A 234 6.91 -7.36 17.18
C ASN A 234 8.31 -7.01 17.73
N VAL A 235 8.79 -5.78 17.52
CA VAL A 235 10.04 -5.30 18.14
C VAL A 235 9.89 -5.22 19.67
N CYS A 236 8.79 -4.66 20.16
CA CYS A 236 8.48 -4.55 21.58
C CYS A 236 8.45 -5.92 22.26
N ILE A 237 7.72 -6.90 21.70
CA ILE A 237 7.61 -8.27 22.23
C ILE A 237 8.98 -8.95 22.26
N GLY A 238 9.72 -8.89 21.15
CA GLY A 238 11.04 -9.53 21.06
C GLY A 238 12.02 -9.01 22.11
N LEU A 239 12.10 -7.69 22.30
CA LEU A 239 12.99 -7.07 23.27
C LEU A 239 12.50 -7.27 24.72
N THR A 240 11.20 -7.23 24.96
CA THR A 240 10.62 -7.48 26.29
C THR A 240 10.93 -8.90 26.74
N LEU A 241 10.69 -9.90 25.91
CA LEU A 241 10.93 -11.30 26.25
C LEU A 241 12.43 -11.63 26.37
N ALA A 242 13.28 -10.94 25.60
CA ALA A 242 14.73 -11.04 25.75
C ALA A 242 15.27 -10.31 27.00
N GLY A 243 14.46 -9.47 27.66
CA GLY A 243 14.92 -8.64 28.78
C GLY A 243 15.91 -7.55 28.37
N LEU A 244 15.88 -7.12 27.11
CA LEU A 244 16.83 -6.19 26.52
C LEU A 244 16.18 -4.84 26.19
N ARG A 245 16.96 -3.76 26.28
CA ARG A 245 16.62 -2.42 25.77
C ARG A 245 15.24 -1.91 26.21
N PRO A 246 14.99 -1.75 27.51
CA PRO A 246 13.73 -1.22 28.03
C PRO A 246 13.42 0.21 27.55
N ASP A 247 14.40 0.94 27.08
CA ASP A 247 14.27 2.25 26.45
C ASP A 247 13.58 2.16 25.08
N ILE A 248 13.97 1.19 24.24
CA ILE A 248 13.31 0.92 22.95
C ILE A 248 11.89 0.39 23.19
N VAL A 249 11.69 -0.46 24.19
CA VAL A 249 10.35 -0.94 24.57
C VAL A 249 9.45 0.25 24.94
N ARG A 250 9.90 1.19 25.77
CA ARG A 250 9.15 2.42 26.10
C ARG A 250 8.84 3.27 24.88
N HIS A 251 9.76 3.34 23.92
CA HIS A 251 9.52 4.04 22.65
C HIS A 251 8.35 3.40 21.87
N CYS A 252 8.32 2.07 21.76
CA CYS A 252 7.18 1.37 21.14
C CYS A 252 5.85 1.64 21.86
N LEU A 253 5.84 1.61 23.21
CA LEU A 253 4.63 1.89 23.99
C LEU A 253 4.12 3.33 23.78
N LYS A 254 5.03 4.31 23.65
CA LYS A 254 4.67 5.68 23.30
C LYS A 254 4.04 5.77 21.90
N TYR A 255 4.59 5.06 20.93
CA TYR A 255 4.05 4.99 19.58
C TYR A 255 2.64 4.39 19.55
N PHE A 256 2.36 3.31 20.29
CA PHE A 256 1.02 2.74 20.37
C PHE A 256 0.00 3.72 20.92
N ARG A 257 0.39 4.52 21.94
CA ARG A 257 -0.47 5.55 22.50
C ARG A 257 -0.75 6.69 21.50
N ALA A 258 0.22 7.03 20.67
CA ALA A 258 0.08 8.07 19.65
C ALA A 258 -0.75 7.62 18.43
N THR A 259 -0.82 6.31 18.15
CA THR A 259 -1.44 5.77 16.92
C THR A 259 -2.75 5.03 17.13
N ILE A 260 -3.25 4.95 18.37
CA ILE A 260 -4.55 4.35 18.64
C ILE A 260 -5.67 5.15 17.95
N LYS A 261 -6.52 4.45 17.23
CA LYS A 261 -7.67 5.04 16.54
C LYS A 261 -8.84 5.31 17.52
N PRO A 262 -9.80 6.19 17.14
CA PRO A 262 -10.97 6.49 17.96
C PRO A 262 -11.75 5.24 18.40
N GLU A 263 -11.83 4.23 17.55
CA GLU A 263 -12.48 2.94 17.81
C GLU A 263 -11.79 2.10 18.89
N GLY A 264 -10.61 2.50 19.35
CA GLY A 264 -9.82 1.76 20.34
C GLY A 264 -8.95 0.66 19.74
N ALA A 265 -8.55 0.79 18.50
CA ALA A 265 -7.83 -0.22 17.73
C ALA A 265 -6.63 0.38 16.98
N TRP A 266 -5.87 -0.46 16.28
CA TRP A 266 -4.75 -0.05 15.44
C TRP A 266 -4.94 -0.56 14.01
N ALA A 267 -4.44 0.20 13.04
CA ALA A 267 -4.29 -0.23 11.65
C ALA A 267 -2.98 -1.00 11.45
N VAL A 268 -2.83 -1.63 10.29
CA VAL A 268 -1.62 -2.38 9.93
C VAL A 268 -0.38 -1.49 9.77
N THR A 269 -0.59 -0.23 9.35
CA THR A 269 0.44 0.82 9.30
C THR A 269 -0.19 2.16 9.66
N ARG A 270 0.61 3.24 9.74
CA ARG A 270 0.05 4.56 10.00
C ARG A 270 -0.71 5.10 8.77
N ASP A 271 -1.37 6.23 8.94
CA ASP A 271 -2.16 6.86 7.88
C ASP A 271 -1.29 7.27 6.67
N LEU A 272 -1.89 7.22 5.47
CA LEU A 272 -1.23 7.41 4.18
C LEU A 272 -1.58 8.80 3.61
N GLU A 273 -1.25 9.87 4.33
CA GLU A 273 -1.63 11.24 3.96
C GLU A 273 -0.97 11.71 2.66
N VAL A 274 0.21 11.18 2.31
CA VAL A 274 0.87 11.52 1.04
C VAL A 274 0.12 10.90 -0.14
N ASP A 275 -0.31 9.64 -0.03
CA ASP A 275 -1.16 8.99 -1.04
C ASP A 275 -2.48 9.75 -1.23
N ALA A 276 -3.20 10.00 -0.14
CA ALA A 276 -4.48 10.72 -0.17
C ALA A 276 -4.33 12.07 -0.85
N THR A 277 -3.30 12.85 -0.46
CA THR A 277 -3.06 14.18 -0.99
C THR A 277 -2.69 14.14 -2.47
N ASN A 278 -1.84 13.19 -2.90
CA ASN A 278 -1.48 13.00 -4.30
C ASN A 278 -2.71 12.66 -5.17
N PHE A 279 -3.50 11.66 -4.76
CA PHE A 279 -4.65 11.19 -5.54
C PHE A 279 -5.74 12.26 -5.67
N ILE A 280 -6.06 12.97 -4.57
CA ILE A 280 -7.07 14.03 -4.59
C ILE A 280 -6.56 15.23 -5.39
N THR A 281 -5.30 15.65 -5.21
CA THR A 281 -4.71 16.78 -5.97
C THR A 281 -4.75 16.51 -7.47
N ALA A 282 -4.33 15.33 -7.93
CA ALA A 282 -4.44 14.96 -9.33
C ALA A 282 -5.90 14.95 -9.83
N GLY A 283 -6.84 14.47 -9.00
CA GLY A 283 -8.27 14.53 -9.29
C GLY A 283 -8.79 15.95 -9.49
N MET A 284 -8.45 16.87 -8.58
CA MET A 284 -8.84 18.28 -8.66
C MET A 284 -8.27 18.96 -9.93
N GLN A 285 -7.03 18.66 -10.29
CA GLN A 285 -6.41 19.16 -11.53
C GLN A 285 -7.15 18.65 -12.77
N HIS A 286 -7.54 17.38 -12.81
CA HIS A 286 -8.32 16.81 -13.91
C HIS A 286 -9.74 17.40 -14.01
N VAL A 287 -10.33 17.81 -12.90
CA VAL A 287 -11.61 18.56 -12.90
C VAL A 287 -11.44 19.95 -13.52
N GLY A 288 -10.24 20.50 -13.56
CA GLY A 288 -9.91 21.84 -14.05
C GLY A 288 -9.70 22.87 -12.93
N LEU A 289 -9.48 22.40 -11.70
CA LEU A 289 -9.29 23.24 -10.52
C LEU A 289 -7.79 23.49 -10.19
N GLY A 290 -6.87 23.24 -11.12
CA GLY A 290 -5.43 23.44 -10.89
C GLY A 290 -5.06 24.86 -10.43
N ALA A 291 -5.79 25.90 -10.89
CA ALA A 291 -5.58 27.28 -10.46
C ALA A 291 -6.24 27.65 -9.11
N ASP A 292 -7.00 26.73 -8.48
CA ASP A 292 -7.62 26.99 -7.17
C ASP A 292 -6.53 27.10 -6.08
N PRO A 293 -6.54 28.14 -5.22
CA PRO A 293 -5.55 28.32 -4.17
C PRO A 293 -5.43 27.13 -3.19
N ARG A 294 -6.51 26.36 -3.01
CA ARG A 294 -6.52 25.16 -2.16
C ARG A 294 -5.75 24.03 -2.80
N VAL A 295 -5.87 23.84 -4.12
CA VAL A 295 -5.06 22.86 -4.89
C VAL A 295 -3.59 23.29 -4.90
N ALA A 296 -3.30 24.57 -5.15
CA ALA A 296 -1.94 25.10 -5.07
C ALA A 296 -1.32 24.89 -3.67
N LYS A 297 -2.13 24.95 -2.60
CA LYS A 297 -1.68 24.65 -1.24
C LYS A 297 -1.33 23.18 -1.07
N ALA A 298 -2.12 22.26 -1.61
CA ALA A 298 -1.83 20.82 -1.62
C ALA A 298 -0.54 20.51 -2.38
N VAL A 299 -0.34 21.12 -3.57
CA VAL A 299 0.92 20.97 -4.32
C VAL A 299 2.14 21.43 -3.51
N ARG A 300 2.03 22.58 -2.80
CA ARG A 300 3.12 23.02 -1.90
C ARG A 300 3.40 22.02 -0.77
N TRP A 301 2.35 21.41 -0.21
CA TRP A 301 2.48 20.40 0.82
C TRP A 301 3.18 19.14 0.27
N ILE A 302 2.76 18.66 -0.92
CA ILE A 302 3.41 17.52 -1.62
C ILE A 302 4.90 17.82 -1.84
N ARG A 303 5.23 19.03 -2.30
CA ARG A 303 6.63 19.47 -2.49
C ARG A 303 7.44 19.42 -1.19
N ALA A 304 6.85 19.88 -0.09
CA ALA A 304 7.50 19.87 1.22
C ALA A 304 7.71 18.45 1.78
N ALA A 305 6.96 17.47 1.29
CA ALA A 305 7.09 16.06 1.68
C ALA A 305 8.22 15.32 0.94
N GLN A 306 8.88 15.94 -0.06
CA GLN A 306 10.03 15.33 -0.74
C GLN A 306 11.21 15.15 0.21
N ARG A 307 11.81 13.96 0.21
CA ARG A 307 12.97 13.70 1.07
C ARG A 307 14.24 14.38 0.56
N ASP A 308 14.95 14.99 1.48
CA ASP A 308 16.22 15.68 1.21
C ASP A 308 17.46 14.90 1.70
N GLU A 309 17.26 13.81 2.43
CA GLU A 309 18.32 12.98 3.01
C GLU A 309 18.20 11.52 2.58
N ASP A 310 19.31 10.77 2.68
CA ASP A 310 19.34 9.33 2.48
C ASP A 310 18.37 8.63 3.44
N PHE A 311 17.64 7.66 2.91
CA PHE A 311 16.75 6.85 3.74
C PHE A 311 17.51 5.66 4.33
N ILE A 312 17.76 5.70 5.63
CA ILE A 312 18.66 4.77 6.31
C ILE A 312 18.24 3.30 6.25
N TRP A 313 16.94 3.02 6.14
CA TRP A 313 16.40 1.66 6.10
C TRP A 313 16.72 0.93 4.81
N THR A 314 16.49 1.58 3.67
CA THR A 314 16.71 1.00 2.34
C THR A 314 18.00 1.48 1.69
N GLY A 315 18.56 2.60 2.16
CA GLY A 315 19.67 3.29 1.52
C GLY A 315 19.23 4.01 0.25
N ALA A 316 17.93 4.32 0.10
CA ALA A 316 17.44 5.11 -1.02
C ALA A 316 18.00 6.54 -0.95
N PRO A 317 18.44 7.12 -2.09
CA PRO A 317 18.95 8.48 -2.13
C PRO A 317 17.83 9.50 -1.88
N PRO A 318 18.17 10.79 -1.62
CA PRO A 318 17.19 11.85 -1.53
C PRO A 318 16.48 12.08 -2.87
N GLY A 319 15.26 12.65 -2.83
CA GLY A 319 14.47 12.99 -4.01
C GLY A 319 13.18 12.23 -4.16
N GLY A 320 12.99 11.11 -3.44
CA GLY A 320 11.74 10.34 -3.45
C GLY A 320 10.72 10.82 -2.42
N TRP A 321 9.48 10.31 -2.56
CA TRP A 321 8.37 10.47 -1.60
C TRP A 321 7.99 9.13 -1.01
N GLY A 322 7.57 9.14 0.26
CA GLY A 322 6.94 8.01 0.92
C GLY A 322 5.44 8.20 1.07
N TRP A 323 4.78 7.28 1.78
CA TRP A 323 3.32 7.30 1.97
C TRP A 323 2.83 8.21 3.09
N GLY A 324 3.68 8.53 4.05
CA GLY A 324 3.34 9.33 5.23
C GLY A 324 4.51 10.19 5.72
N LEU A 325 4.23 11.06 6.69
CA LEU A 325 5.20 11.91 7.36
C LEU A 325 5.27 11.55 8.86
N PRO A 326 6.39 11.81 9.55
CA PRO A 326 7.57 12.55 9.09
C PRO A 326 8.61 11.71 8.34
N SER A 327 8.57 10.37 8.45
CA SER A 327 9.65 9.54 7.94
C SER A 327 9.47 9.09 6.50
N GLY A 328 8.25 8.90 6.06
CA GLY A 328 7.85 8.48 4.72
C GLY A 328 8.83 7.54 4.01
N TRP A 329 8.52 6.27 3.93
CA TRP A 329 9.34 5.30 3.19
C TRP A 329 9.33 5.64 1.70
N PRO A 330 10.42 6.18 1.12
CA PRO A 330 10.44 6.53 -0.29
C PRO A 330 10.23 5.28 -1.13
N ASN A 331 9.26 5.37 -2.02
CA ASN A 331 8.87 4.25 -2.87
C ASN A 331 8.48 4.72 -4.27
N SER A 332 8.46 3.78 -5.22
CA SER A 332 8.26 4.11 -6.63
C SER A 332 6.84 4.61 -6.93
N GLY A 333 5.82 4.11 -6.22
CA GLY A 333 4.43 4.55 -6.38
C GLY A 333 4.26 6.00 -5.94
N ASN A 334 4.50 6.30 -4.66
CA ASN A 334 4.35 7.65 -4.11
C ASN A 334 5.23 8.68 -4.82
N THR A 335 6.45 8.30 -5.21
CA THR A 335 7.32 9.21 -5.99
C THR A 335 6.72 9.47 -7.36
N GLY A 336 6.16 8.44 -8.03
CA GLY A 336 5.46 8.59 -9.30
C GLY A 336 4.24 9.50 -9.18
N ASP A 337 3.38 9.26 -8.19
CA ASP A 337 2.16 10.04 -7.95
C ASP A 337 2.45 11.49 -7.58
N ALA A 338 3.46 11.74 -6.75
CA ALA A 338 3.89 13.10 -6.41
C ALA A 338 4.41 13.86 -7.63
N VAL A 339 5.26 13.23 -8.45
CA VAL A 339 5.74 13.82 -9.70
C VAL A 339 4.59 14.12 -10.65
N ILE A 340 3.60 13.22 -10.78
CA ILE A 340 2.39 13.42 -11.59
C ILE A 340 1.57 14.61 -11.07
N ALA A 341 1.34 14.68 -9.75
CA ALA A 341 0.57 15.76 -9.13
C ALA A 341 1.24 17.13 -9.29
N ILE A 342 2.59 17.20 -9.13
CA ILE A 342 3.33 18.45 -9.33
C ILE A 342 3.38 18.80 -10.83
N ALA A 343 3.56 17.83 -11.72
CA ALA A 343 3.53 18.06 -13.17
C ALA A 343 2.14 18.52 -13.64
N GLY A 344 1.07 18.04 -13.02
CA GLY A 344 -0.31 18.50 -13.26
C GLY A 344 -0.54 19.98 -12.97
N ASP A 345 0.30 20.59 -12.13
CA ASP A 345 0.33 22.04 -11.84
C ASP A 345 1.16 22.87 -12.88
N GLY A 346 1.61 22.25 -13.96
CA GLY A 346 2.37 22.90 -15.03
C GLY A 346 3.89 22.86 -14.85
N HIS A 347 4.39 22.05 -13.92
CA HIS A 347 5.82 21.88 -13.70
C HIS A 347 6.38 20.67 -14.48
N ASP A 348 7.60 20.77 -14.95
CA ASP A 348 8.31 19.69 -15.67
C ASP A 348 9.74 19.51 -15.10
N VAL A 349 10.58 18.78 -15.81
CA VAL A 349 11.97 18.54 -15.39
C VAL A 349 12.84 19.78 -15.26
N ARG A 350 12.39 20.97 -15.68
CA ARG A 350 13.05 22.25 -15.41
C ARG A 350 12.86 22.66 -13.95
N ASP A 351 11.80 22.16 -13.31
CA ASP A 351 11.63 22.27 -11.87
C ASP A 351 12.53 21.27 -11.14
N GLU A 352 13.31 21.76 -10.18
CA GLU A 352 14.32 20.97 -9.45
C GLU A 352 13.70 19.78 -8.70
N GLN A 353 12.55 19.95 -8.06
CA GLN A 353 11.91 18.88 -7.29
C GLN A 353 11.33 17.80 -8.20
N VAL A 354 10.71 18.18 -9.32
CA VAL A 354 10.24 17.24 -10.36
C VAL A 354 11.44 16.47 -10.93
N ARG A 355 12.53 17.17 -11.26
CA ARG A 355 13.74 16.57 -11.80
C ARG A 355 14.36 15.57 -10.83
N ARG A 356 14.46 15.92 -9.53
CA ARG A 356 14.99 15.01 -8.49
C ARG A 356 14.12 13.77 -8.33
N GLY A 357 12.79 13.92 -8.29
CA GLY A 357 11.86 12.80 -8.19
C GLY A 357 11.90 11.88 -9.41
N ALA A 358 11.90 12.46 -10.61
CA ALA A 358 12.00 11.69 -11.84
C ALA A 358 13.37 10.97 -11.96
N GLN A 359 14.48 11.62 -11.54
CA GLN A 359 15.80 10.98 -11.49
C GLN A 359 15.80 9.83 -10.47
N TRP A 360 15.19 10.05 -9.28
CA TRP A 360 15.03 9.00 -8.28
C TRP A 360 14.34 7.76 -8.86
N LEU A 361 13.25 7.94 -9.63
CA LEU A 361 12.57 6.83 -10.31
C LEU A 361 13.49 6.11 -11.30
N LEU A 362 14.30 6.85 -12.07
CA LEU A 362 15.26 6.24 -13.00
C LEU A 362 16.31 5.40 -12.28
N ASP A 363 16.81 5.89 -11.14
CA ASP A 363 17.82 5.19 -10.33
C ASP A 363 17.24 3.93 -9.66
N GLN A 364 15.91 3.85 -9.48
CA GLN A 364 15.22 2.69 -8.94
C GLN A 364 14.73 1.70 -10.01
N GLN A 365 14.90 1.98 -11.30
CA GLN A 365 14.50 1.04 -12.34
C GLN A 365 15.30 -0.26 -12.26
N ASN A 366 14.60 -1.39 -12.22
CA ASN A 366 15.21 -2.70 -12.23
C ASN A 366 15.85 -3.00 -13.61
N TYR A 367 16.80 -3.94 -13.61
CA TYR A 367 17.50 -4.35 -14.86
C TYR A 367 16.58 -4.92 -15.95
N ASP A 368 15.38 -5.40 -15.57
CA ASP A 368 14.37 -5.92 -16.51
C ASP A 368 13.40 -4.84 -17.02
N GLY A 369 13.57 -3.61 -16.59
CA GLY A 369 12.77 -2.44 -16.97
C GLY A 369 11.59 -2.14 -16.05
N SER A 370 11.35 -2.95 -15.04
CA SER A 370 10.28 -2.77 -14.06
C SER A 370 10.67 -1.86 -12.88
N TRP A 371 9.71 -1.62 -11.98
CA TRP A 371 9.94 -1.03 -10.66
C TRP A 371 9.38 -1.91 -9.57
N SER A 372 10.13 -2.03 -8.48
CA SER A 372 9.70 -2.56 -7.19
C SER A 372 9.24 -1.40 -6.30
N CYS A 373 8.55 -1.67 -5.19
CA CYS A 373 8.08 -0.61 -4.32
C CYS A 373 9.24 0.17 -3.68
N PHE A 374 10.05 -0.49 -2.84
CA PHE A 374 10.98 0.20 -1.94
C PHE A 374 12.43 0.28 -2.39
N ALA A 375 12.89 -0.62 -3.24
CA ALA A 375 14.29 -0.69 -3.62
C ALA A 375 14.46 -1.37 -4.97
N GLN A 376 15.52 -0.98 -5.69
CA GLN A 376 15.94 -1.66 -6.88
C GLN A 376 16.29 -3.12 -6.57
N VAL A 377 15.62 -4.04 -7.25
CA VAL A 377 15.87 -5.47 -7.11
C VAL A 377 17.04 -5.86 -7.98
N GLY A 378 18.16 -6.20 -7.35
CA GLY A 378 19.32 -6.75 -8.05
C GLY A 378 19.04 -8.13 -8.61
N ARG A 379 19.95 -8.66 -9.48
CA ARG A 379 19.84 -9.99 -10.09
C ARG A 379 19.68 -11.15 -9.07
N LEU A 380 20.05 -10.94 -7.82
CA LEU A 380 19.93 -11.92 -6.72
C LEU A 380 18.57 -11.90 -6.03
N ALA A 381 17.71 -10.97 -6.33
CA ALA A 381 16.40 -10.79 -5.66
C ALA A 381 15.26 -11.65 -6.21
N THR A 382 15.56 -12.65 -7.03
CA THR A 382 14.65 -13.79 -7.23
C THR A 382 14.51 -14.64 -5.95
N MET A 383 15.31 -14.36 -4.93
CA MET A 383 15.25 -14.94 -3.59
C MET A 383 14.95 -13.80 -2.62
N ASP A 384 13.68 -13.57 -2.27
CA ASP A 384 13.35 -12.78 -1.10
C ASP A 384 13.71 -13.60 0.14
N PRO A 385 14.74 -13.23 0.93
CA PRO A 385 15.15 -14.01 2.09
C PRO A 385 14.18 -13.95 3.25
N SER A 386 13.21 -13.02 3.25
CA SER A 386 12.11 -13.06 4.20
C SER A 386 11.31 -14.35 4.03
N PHE A 387 11.25 -14.90 2.81
CA PHE A 387 10.68 -16.21 2.51
C PHE A 387 11.64 -17.38 2.76
N ALA A 388 12.94 -17.19 2.56
CA ALA A 388 13.92 -18.20 2.94
C ALA A 388 13.94 -18.46 4.46
N MET A 389 13.62 -17.44 5.28
CA MET A 389 13.45 -17.58 6.74
C MET A 389 12.17 -18.33 7.12
N VAL A 390 11.16 -18.34 6.27
CA VAL A 390 9.85 -18.92 6.51
C VAL A 390 9.65 -20.26 5.77
N GLY A 391 10.66 -20.73 5.01
CA GLY A 391 10.70 -22.01 4.31
C GLY A 391 9.83 -22.09 3.05
N LYS A 392 10.40 -22.54 1.96
CA LYS A 392 9.79 -23.02 0.70
C LYS A 392 8.69 -22.19 -0.01
N ALA A 393 8.32 -20.99 0.46
CA ALA A 393 7.28 -20.21 -0.19
C ALA A 393 7.71 -19.79 -1.61
N ARG A 394 7.18 -20.48 -2.61
CA ARG A 394 7.24 -20.07 -4.02
C ARG A 394 6.15 -19.04 -4.34
N SER A 395 5.67 -18.29 -3.34
CA SER A 395 4.57 -17.36 -3.54
C SER A 395 4.97 -16.24 -4.50
N PRO A 396 4.19 -15.96 -5.55
CA PRO A 396 4.36 -14.76 -6.38
C PRO A 396 4.05 -13.46 -5.62
N LYS A 397 3.62 -13.55 -4.37
CA LYS A 397 3.22 -12.44 -3.48
C LYS A 397 4.39 -11.69 -2.83
N VAL A 398 5.61 -11.81 -3.35
CA VAL A 398 6.81 -11.15 -2.80
C VAL A 398 6.69 -9.63 -2.95
N LEU A 399 6.58 -8.92 -1.83
CA LEU A 399 6.43 -7.45 -1.78
C LEU A 399 7.60 -6.69 -2.42
N TYR A 400 8.79 -7.24 -2.39
CA TYR A 400 10.01 -6.63 -2.96
C TYR A 400 10.18 -6.84 -4.46
N GLY A 401 9.43 -7.76 -5.06
CA GLY A 401 9.54 -8.00 -6.49
C GLY A 401 8.93 -6.88 -7.33
N PRO A 402 9.19 -6.91 -8.65
CA PRO A 402 8.55 -6.02 -9.61
C PRO A 402 7.04 -5.99 -9.47
N CYS A 403 6.43 -4.79 -9.56
CA CYS A 403 5.00 -4.58 -9.41
C CYS A 403 4.45 -3.78 -10.58
N ALA A 404 3.34 -4.21 -11.17
CA ALA A 404 2.78 -3.57 -12.36
C ALA A 404 2.28 -2.15 -12.07
N VAL A 405 1.60 -1.93 -10.93
CA VAL A 405 1.12 -0.59 -10.55
C VAL A 405 2.29 0.35 -10.30
N MET A 406 3.28 -0.04 -9.50
CA MET A 406 4.48 0.79 -9.24
C MET A 406 5.23 1.14 -10.53
N SER A 407 5.34 0.17 -11.47
CA SER A 407 5.95 0.39 -12.76
C SER A 407 5.13 1.32 -13.65
N ALA A 408 3.81 1.23 -13.59
CA ALA A 408 2.90 2.10 -14.33
C ALA A 408 2.99 3.55 -13.83
N GLU A 409 2.97 3.78 -12.51
CA GLU A 409 3.13 5.12 -11.92
C GLU A 409 4.48 5.75 -12.33
N ALA A 410 5.56 4.97 -12.24
CA ALA A 410 6.88 5.44 -12.67
C ALA A 410 6.92 5.80 -14.16
N VAL A 411 6.34 4.97 -15.03
CA VAL A 411 6.26 5.23 -16.49
C VAL A 411 5.46 6.50 -16.79
N SER A 412 4.28 6.66 -16.17
CA SER A 412 3.46 7.88 -16.30
C SER A 412 4.24 9.11 -15.84
N ALA A 413 4.85 9.06 -14.66
CA ALA A 413 5.62 10.17 -14.10
C ALA A 413 6.80 10.59 -15.00
N LEU A 414 7.58 9.62 -15.49
CA LEU A 414 8.73 9.86 -16.36
C LEU A 414 8.33 10.45 -17.73
N GLY A 415 7.19 10.02 -18.25
CA GLY A 415 6.64 10.54 -19.52
C GLY A 415 6.05 11.94 -19.35
N LEU A 416 5.17 12.13 -18.35
CA LEU A 416 4.46 13.39 -18.13
C LEU A 416 5.38 14.52 -17.66
N SER A 417 6.39 14.21 -16.84
CA SER A 417 7.40 15.21 -16.44
C SER A 417 8.36 15.63 -17.57
N GLY A 418 8.39 14.88 -18.68
CA GLY A 418 9.33 15.12 -19.77
C GLY A 418 10.75 14.56 -19.53
N MET A 419 10.96 13.76 -18.46
CA MET A 419 12.25 13.12 -18.17
C MET A 419 12.61 12.07 -19.24
N CYS A 420 11.63 11.33 -19.71
CA CYS A 420 11.80 10.33 -20.76
C CYS A 420 10.96 10.70 -21.98
N PRO A 421 11.56 11.16 -23.09
CA PRO A 421 10.83 11.42 -24.32
C PRO A 421 10.31 10.11 -24.95
N PRO A 422 9.33 10.19 -25.87
CA PRO A 422 8.87 9.03 -26.62
C PRO A 422 10.03 8.28 -27.26
N GLY A 423 10.08 6.96 -27.09
CA GLY A 423 11.16 6.11 -27.63
C GLY A 423 12.39 5.99 -26.70
N ASP A 424 12.36 6.58 -25.51
CA ASP A 424 13.45 6.41 -24.53
C ASP A 424 13.67 4.91 -24.23
N PRO A 425 14.93 4.44 -24.20
CA PRO A 425 15.25 3.03 -23.96
C PRO A 425 14.68 2.49 -22.63
N ARG A 426 14.54 3.34 -21.61
CA ARG A 426 14.03 2.96 -20.29
C ARG A 426 12.53 2.71 -20.34
N LEU A 427 11.76 3.54 -21.06
CA LEU A 427 10.33 3.30 -21.33
C LEU A 427 10.14 2.07 -22.24
N THR A 428 11.05 1.86 -23.20
CA THR A 428 11.05 0.66 -24.03
C THR A 428 11.29 -0.62 -23.20
N ALA A 429 12.19 -0.57 -22.23
CA ALA A 429 12.44 -1.68 -21.31
C ALA A 429 11.20 -1.97 -20.44
N ALA A 430 10.55 -0.94 -19.90
CA ALA A 430 9.29 -1.07 -19.16
C ALA A 430 8.18 -1.70 -20.01
N TYR A 431 8.01 -1.25 -21.23
CA TYR A 431 7.05 -1.85 -22.17
C TYR A 431 7.30 -3.36 -22.40
N ARG A 432 8.56 -3.75 -22.59
CA ARG A 432 8.93 -5.17 -22.77
C ARG A 432 8.60 -5.98 -21.53
N TRP A 433 8.82 -5.40 -20.35
CA TRP A 433 8.46 -6.05 -19.10
C TRP A 433 6.94 -6.20 -18.97
N PHE A 434 6.13 -5.18 -19.25
CA PHE A 434 4.66 -5.30 -19.28
C PHE A 434 4.20 -6.39 -20.25
N ALA A 435 4.78 -6.45 -21.45
CA ALA A 435 4.47 -7.49 -22.43
C ALA A 435 4.80 -8.91 -21.93
N LYS A 436 5.85 -9.05 -21.12
CA LYS A 436 6.28 -10.33 -20.53
C LYS A 436 5.36 -10.80 -19.40
N VAL A 437 4.88 -9.87 -18.55
CA VAL A 437 4.07 -10.23 -17.38
C VAL A 437 2.57 -10.25 -17.67
N GLN A 438 2.13 -9.73 -18.82
CA GLN A 438 0.74 -9.78 -19.24
C GLN A 438 0.30 -11.21 -19.50
N HIS A 439 -0.77 -11.65 -18.86
CA HIS A 439 -1.36 -12.96 -19.07
C HIS A 439 -1.88 -13.15 -20.51
N PRO A 440 -2.03 -14.41 -20.98
CA PRO A 440 -2.59 -14.69 -22.29
C PRO A 440 -3.98 -14.09 -22.53
N ASP A 441 -4.80 -13.97 -21.47
CA ASP A 441 -6.13 -13.34 -21.52
C ASP A 441 -6.10 -11.80 -21.60
N GLY A 442 -4.94 -11.19 -21.35
CA GLY A 442 -4.73 -9.74 -21.43
C GLY A 442 -4.69 -9.04 -20.07
N GLY A 443 -5.04 -9.70 -18.98
CA GLY A 443 -4.96 -9.17 -17.61
C GLY A 443 -3.53 -9.07 -17.11
N ILE A 444 -3.29 -8.24 -16.10
CA ILE A 444 -1.98 -8.03 -15.48
C ILE A 444 -2.12 -8.06 -13.96
N ASP A 445 -1.35 -8.95 -13.31
CA ASP A 445 -1.29 -9.04 -11.85
C ASP A 445 -0.59 -7.82 -11.24
N ASN A 446 -0.91 -7.54 -9.99
CA ASN A 446 -0.17 -6.57 -9.18
C ASN A 446 0.01 -7.08 -7.74
N LYS A 447 0.69 -6.31 -6.87
CA LYS A 447 1.06 -6.77 -5.53
C LYS A 447 0.50 -5.96 -4.37
N TRP A 448 0.11 -4.71 -4.63
CA TRP A 448 -0.33 -3.77 -3.59
C TRP A 448 -1.84 -3.61 -3.54
N TYR A 449 -2.54 -4.13 -4.55
CA TYR A 449 -3.99 -4.17 -4.61
C TYR A 449 -4.43 -5.59 -4.95
N LEU A 450 -5.59 -5.99 -4.44
CA LEU A 450 -6.21 -7.26 -4.83
C LEU A 450 -6.64 -7.22 -6.30
N GLY A 451 -6.72 -8.40 -6.90
CA GLY A 451 -7.22 -8.60 -8.25
C GLY A 451 -6.28 -8.11 -9.36
N ARG A 452 -6.73 -8.23 -10.59
CA ARG A 452 -5.97 -7.85 -11.80
C ARG A 452 -6.44 -6.55 -12.43
N THR A 453 -7.64 -6.09 -12.08
CA THR A 453 -8.23 -4.87 -12.66
C THR A 453 -7.34 -3.66 -12.40
N ALA A 454 -6.83 -3.50 -11.17
CA ALA A 454 -5.92 -2.40 -10.81
C ALA A 454 -4.63 -2.43 -11.65
N GLY A 455 -3.97 -3.58 -11.76
CA GLY A 455 -2.75 -3.72 -12.58
C GLY A 455 -3.00 -3.45 -14.05
N THR A 456 -4.08 -4.00 -14.60
CA THR A 456 -4.44 -3.83 -16.01
C THR A 456 -4.81 -2.39 -16.37
N GLY A 457 -5.62 -1.73 -15.52
CA GLY A 457 -6.04 -0.34 -15.71
C GLY A 457 -4.86 0.64 -15.60
N SER A 458 -4.00 0.47 -14.59
CA SER A 458 -2.82 1.33 -14.39
C SER A 458 -1.81 1.20 -15.54
N VAL A 459 -1.52 -0.03 -15.99
CA VAL A 459 -0.63 -0.24 -17.15
C VAL A 459 -1.21 0.36 -18.41
N LEU A 460 -2.51 0.21 -18.67
CA LEU A 460 -3.17 0.84 -19.83
C LEU A 460 -3.04 2.36 -19.78
N ARG A 461 -3.27 2.99 -18.62
CA ARG A 461 -3.08 4.43 -18.40
C ARG A 461 -1.64 4.83 -18.72
N ALA A 462 -0.66 4.14 -18.12
CA ALA A 462 0.75 4.47 -18.30
C ALA A 462 1.21 4.36 -19.76
N LEU A 463 0.77 3.32 -20.48
CA LEU A 463 1.06 3.18 -21.90
C LEU A 463 0.44 4.32 -22.73
N ALA A 464 -0.75 4.76 -22.38
CA ALA A 464 -1.39 5.90 -23.05
C ALA A 464 -0.64 7.21 -22.77
N ASP A 465 -0.25 7.46 -21.51
CA ASP A 465 0.48 8.66 -21.10
C ASP A 465 1.82 8.83 -21.83
N VAL A 466 2.44 7.72 -22.28
CA VAL A 466 3.70 7.73 -23.07
C VAL A 466 3.49 7.50 -24.57
N GLY A 467 2.26 7.60 -25.07
CA GLY A 467 1.94 7.52 -26.51
C GLY A 467 1.85 6.09 -27.07
N LEU A 468 1.73 5.07 -26.23
CA LEU A 468 1.66 3.64 -26.59
C LEU A 468 0.25 3.05 -26.46
N ALA A 469 -0.82 3.88 -26.49
CA ALA A 469 -2.22 3.42 -26.42
C ALA A 469 -2.59 2.43 -27.53
N GLY A 470 -1.98 2.56 -28.72
CA GLY A 470 -2.18 1.65 -29.85
C GLY A 470 -1.33 0.37 -29.82
N SER A 471 -0.53 0.14 -28.77
CA SER A 471 0.36 -1.03 -28.69
C SER A 471 -0.39 -2.36 -28.50
N PRO A 472 0.22 -3.52 -28.84
CA PRO A 472 -0.39 -4.83 -28.60
C PRO A 472 -0.76 -5.07 -27.13
N VAL A 473 0.06 -4.61 -26.17
CA VAL A 473 -0.21 -4.72 -24.74
C VAL A 473 -1.46 -3.93 -24.38
N ALA A 474 -1.54 -2.65 -24.78
CA ALA A 474 -2.69 -1.79 -24.52
C ALA A 474 -4.00 -2.35 -25.10
N ARG A 475 -3.97 -2.84 -26.35
CA ARG A 475 -5.15 -3.46 -26.97
C ARG A 475 -5.65 -4.70 -26.20
N ARG A 476 -4.73 -5.54 -25.70
CA ARG A 476 -5.12 -6.70 -24.87
C ARG A 476 -5.67 -6.27 -23.52
N CYS A 477 -5.14 -5.21 -22.89
CA CYS A 477 -5.72 -4.64 -21.67
C CYS A 477 -7.17 -4.17 -21.91
N ILE A 478 -7.42 -3.42 -22.99
CA ILE A 478 -8.79 -2.97 -23.35
C ILE A 478 -9.71 -4.16 -23.58
N SER A 479 -9.25 -5.20 -24.29
CA SER A 479 -10.04 -6.41 -24.52
C SER A 479 -10.36 -7.14 -23.23
N TRP A 480 -9.40 -7.25 -22.31
CA TRP A 480 -9.59 -7.88 -21.01
C TRP A 480 -10.60 -7.10 -20.15
N LEU A 481 -10.46 -5.77 -20.07
CA LEU A 481 -11.41 -4.91 -19.35
C LEU A 481 -12.82 -5.02 -19.93
N ARG A 482 -12.97 -5.16 -21.25
CA ARG A 482 -14.27 -5.38 -21.88
C ARG A 482 -14.92 -6.71 -21.49
N LEU A 483 -14.12 -7.76 -21.36
CA LEU A 483 -14.59 -9.11 -20.98
C LEU A 483 -14.91 -9.25 -19.49
N THR A 484 -14.24 -8.44 -18.65
CA THR A 484 -14.36 -8.54 -17.18
C THR A 484 -15.26 -7.47 -16.56
N GLN A 485 -15.88 -6.59 -17.37
CA GLN A 485 -16.87 -5.67 -16.84
C GLN A 485 -18.09 -6.44 -16.29
N ASN A 486 -18.44 -6.19 -15.05
CA ASN A 486 -19.56 -6.82 -14.38
C ASN A 486 -20.92 -6.39 -14.97
N SER A 487 -21.98 -7.18 -14.69
CA SER A 487 -23.33 -6.91 -15.19
C SER A 487 -23.91 -5.58 -14.72
N ASP A 488 -23.46 -5.07 -13.56
CA ASP A 488 -23.86 -3.78 -13.01
C ASP A 488 -23.15 -2.58 -13.70
N GLY A 489 -22.11 -2.81 -14.49
CA GLY A 489 -21.35 -1.79 -15.22
C GLY A 489 -20.02 -1.39 -14.58
N GLY A 490 -19.73 -1.83 -13.37
CA GLY A 490 -18.46 -1.64 -12.70
C GLY A 490 -17.45 -2.75 -13.02
N TRP A 491 -16.29 -2.68 -12.34
CA TRP A 491 -15.28 -3.72 -12.33
C TRP A 491 -14.94 -4.12 -10.89
N GLY A 492 -14.59 -5.37 -10.71
CA GLY A 492 -14.12 -5.93 -9.46
C GLY A 492 -13.89 -7.41 -9.62
N ASP A 493 -12.67 -7.85 -9.41
CA ASP A 493 -12.28 -9.25 -9.30
C ASP A 493 -11.62 -9.56 -7.94
N ALA A 494 -11.32 -8.52 -7.17
CA ALA A 494 -10.67 -8.61 -5.87
C ALA A 494 -11.53 -9.29 -4.80
N LEU A 495 -12.82 -8.94 -4.74
CA LEU A 495 -13.77 -9.44 -3.74
C LEU A 495 -14.62 -10.62 -4.24
N GLY A 496 -14.24 -11.20 -5.37
CA GLY A 496 -14.93 -12.31 -6.01
C GLY A 496 -15.77 -11.90 -7.23
N PRO A 497 -16.21 -12.88 -8.02
CA PRO A 497 -16.91 -12.64 -9.28
C PRO A 497 -18.18 -11.79 -9.13
N GLY A 498 -18.33 -10.77 -9.97
CA GLY A 498 -19.52 -9.93 -10.03
C GLY A 498 -19.66 -8.87 -8.93
N ARG A 499 -18.62 -8.66 -8.11
CA ARG A 499 -18.61 -7.66 -7.03
C ARG A 499 -17.76 -6.46 -7.44
N SER A 500 -18.39 -5.44 -8.02
CA SER A 500 -17.71 -4.21 -8.42
C SER A 500 -17.24 -3.38 -7.21
N THR A 501 -16.05 -2.78 -7.34
CA THR A 501 -15.50 -1.86 -6.35
C THR A 501 -15.27 -0.49 -6.98
N VAL A 502 -15.23 0.55 -6.16
CA VAL A 502 -15.02 1.92 -6.65
C VAL A 502 -13.62 2.06 -7.25
N GLU A 503 -12.62 1.59 -6.54
CA GLU A 503 -11.22 1.73 -6.93
C GLU A 503 -10.93 0.96 -8.22
N GLU A 504 -11.38 -0.30 -8.34
CA GLU A 504 -11.17 -1.10 -9.54
C GLU A 504 -11.92 -0.51 -10.74
N THR A 505 -13.16 -0.06 -10.53
CA THR A 505 -13.93 0.62 -11.58
C THR A 505 -13.25 1.91 -12.02
N ALA A 506 -12.75 2.71 -11.08
CA ALA A 506 -12.06 3.96 -11.39
C ALA A 506 -10.72 3.72 -12.11
N MET A 507 -9.91 2.75 -11.67
CA MET A 507 -8.64 2.42 -12.31
C MET A 507 -8.86 1.87 -13.74
N ALA A 508 -9.87 1.02 -13.95
CA ALA A 508 -10.27 0.58 -15.28
C ALA A 508 -10.66 1.76 -16.16
N MET A 509 -11.53 2.65 -15.67
CA MET A 509 -11.98 3.83 -16.38
C MET A 509 -10.84 4.80 -16.70
N LEU A 510 -9.89 5.01 -15.77
CA LEU A 510 -8.70 5.83 -16.01
C LEU A 510 -7.88 5.31 -17.19
N GLY A 511 -7.64 4.00 -17.24
CA GLY A 511 -6.93 3.35 -18.34
C GLY A 511 -7.68 3.50 -19.67
N LEU A 512 -9.00 3.22 -19.68
CA LEU A 512 -9.83 3.33 -20.88
C LEU A 512 -9.91 4.76 -21.41
N CYS A 513 -10.11 5.73 -20.52
CA CYS A 513 -10.16 7.15 -20.87
C CYS A 513 -8.81 7.65 -21.40
N ALA A 514 -7.70 7.28 -20.74
CA ALA A 514 -6.36 7.62 -21.21
C ALA A 514 -6.04 7.04 -22.60
N ALA A 515 -6.47 5.80 -22.84
CA ALA A 515 -6.31 5.14 -24.14
C ALA A 515 -7.24 5.70 -25.24
N GLY A 516 -8.17 6.61 -24.88
CA GLY A 516 -9.08 7.25 -25.84
C GLY A 516 -10.17 6.31 -26.35
N VAL A 517 -10.61 5.35 -25.54
CA VAL A 517 -11.78 4.53 -25.88
C VAL A 517 -12.99 5.43 -25.98
N ASP A 518 -13.80 5.24 -27.06
CA ASP A 518 -14.96 6.11 -27.33
C ASP A 518 -15.91 6.13 -26.10
N PRO A 519 -16.15 7.30 -25.50
CA PRO A 519 -17.04 7.42 -24.35
C PRO A 519 -18.50 7.05 -24.65
N ALA A 520 -18.90 7.00 -25.93
CA ALA A 520 -20.22 6.55 -26.35
C ALA A 520 -20.37 5.03 -26.35
N GLU A 521 -19.27 4.28 -26.33
CA GLU A 521 -19.34 2.81 -26.18
C GLU A 521 -20.04 2.43 -24.85
N ALA A 522 -20.74 1.31 -24.85
CA ALA A 522 -21.46 0.82 -23.68
C ALA A 522 -20.53 0.62 -22.46
N MET A 523 -19.31 0.15 -22.70
CA MET A 523 -18.36 -0.19 -21.63
C MET A 523 -17.96 1.05 -20.79
N PRO A 524 -17.32 2.11 -21.32
CA PRO A 524 -16.96 3.27 -20.51
C PRO A 524 -18.19 4.06 -20.02
N SER A 525 -19.27 4.09 -20.81
CA SER A 525 -20.52 4.73 -20.41
C SER A 525 -21.14 4.13 -19.16
N ARG A 526 -21.19 2.79 -19.08
CA ARG A 526 -21.70 2.07 -17.93
C ARG A 526 -20.79 2.22 -16.71
N GLY A 527 -19.47 2.19 -16.90
CA GLY A 527 -18.51 2.41 -15.81
C GLY A 527 -18.63 3.80 -15.18
N ALA A 528 -18.78 4.84 -16.01
CA ALA A 528 -19.01 6.18 -15.52
C ALA A 528 -20.36 6.32 -14.79
N GLY A 529 -21.44 5.73 -15.33
CA GLY A 529 -22.75 5.67 -14.66
C GLY A 529 -22.66 5.01 -13.30
N TRP A 530 -22.01 3.85 -13.24
CA TRP A 530 -21.81 3.09 -12.00
C TRP A 530 -21.09 3.94 -10.93
N LEU A 531 -20.00 4.64 -11.28
CA LEU A 531 -19.30 5.52 -10.34
C LEU A 531 -20.20 6.66 -9.83
N VAL A 532 -21.00 7.28 -10.69
CA VAL A 532 -21.92 8.36 -10.28
C VAL A 532 -22.99 7.85 -9.32
N GLU A 533 -23.56 6.66 -9.58
CA GLU A 533 -24.65 6.05 -8.80
C GLU A 533 -24.17 5.53 -7.43
N HIS A 534 -22.89 5.17 -7.30
CA HIS A 534 -22.35 4.57 -6.06
C HIS A 534 -21.66 5.60 -5.13
N ARG A 535 -21.90 6.89 -5.33
CA ARG A 535 -21.51 7.91 -4.35
C ARG A 535 -22.41 7.84 -3.12
N GLY A 536 -21.82 8.06 -1.95
CA GLY A 536 -22.57 8.18 -0.70
C GLY A 536 -23.40 9.48 -0.63
N PRO A 537 -24.27 9.60 0.38
CA PRO A 537 -25.06 10.80 0.60
C PRO A 537 -24.22 12.04 0.98
N ASP A 538 -22.96 11.82 1.36
CA ASP A 538 -21.92 12.83 1.59
C ASP A 538 -21.16 13.21 0.31
N HIS A 539 -21.63 12.75 -0.86
CA HIS A 539 -21.03 12.95 -2.18
C HIS A 539 -19.64 12.32 -2.36
N LEU A 540 -19.20 11.45 -1.44
CA LEU A 540 -17.95 10.73 -1.47
C LEU A 540 -18.18 9.23 -1.72
N TRP A 541 -17.15 8.55 -2.18
CA TRP A 541 -17.15 7.09 -2.33
C TRP A 541 -16.62 6.41 -1.09
N ARG A 542 -17.27 5.31 -0.72
CA ARG A 542 -16.79 4.44 0.36
C ARG A 542 -15.63 3.58 -0.16
N PRO A 543 -14.50 3.54 0.55
CA PRO A 543 -13.37 2.71 0.14
C PRO A 543 -13.71 1.23 0.27
N SER A 544 -13.21 0.42 -0.66
CA SER A 544 -13.28 -1.03 -0.59
C SER A 544 -12.02 -1.64 0.01
N LEU A 545 -12.11 -2.92 0.36
CA LEU A 545 -10.99 -3.70 0.88
C LEU A 545 -10.11 -4.13 -0.30
N LEU A 546 -9.23 -3.25 -0.73
CA LEU A 546 -8.41 -3.45 -1.92
C LEU A 546 -6.92 -3.46 -1.62
N GLY A 547 -6.46 -2.65 -0.67
CA GLY A 547 -5.03 -2.56 -0.32
C GLY A 547 -4.52 -3.83 0.33
N VAL A 548 -3.30 -4.23 -0.02
CA VAL A 548 -2.63 -5.41 0.54
C VAL A 548 -1.38 -4.96 1.27
N TYR A 549 -1.27 -5.30 2.57
CA TYR A 549 -0.10 -5.07 3.39
C TYR A 549 0.49 -6.41 3.83
N PHE A 550 1.80 -6.51 3.84
CA PHE A 550 2.54 -7.67 4.34
C PHE A 550 1.94 -9.03 3.91
N LEU A 551 1.94 -9.27 2.59
CA LEU A 551 1.53 -10.50 1.92
C LEU A 551 0.02 -10.71 1.76
N GLU A 552 -0.79 -10.54 2.81
CA GLU A 552 -2.21 -10.90 2.77
C GLU A 552 -3.10 -10.05 3.68
N LEU A 553 -2.54 -9.12 4.44
CA LEU A 553 -3.35 -8.26 5.31
C LEU A 553 -4.03 -7.18 4.47
N LEU A 554 -5.34 -7.24 4.40
CA LEU A 554 -6.14 -6.32 3.62
C LEU A 554 -6.50 -5.09 4.44
N TYR A 555 -6.60 -3.95 3.76
CA TYR A 555 -7.02 -2.69 4.39
C TYR A 555 -7.84 -1.83 3.45
N ARG A 556 -8.64 -0.94 4.01
CA ARG A 556 -9.29 0.17 3.32
C ARG A 556 -8.47 1.44 3.54
N HIS A 557 -8.44 2.28 2.52
CA HIS A 557 -7.81 3.58 2.58
C HIS A 557 -8.85 4.65 2.18
N ASP A 558 -9.18 5.57 3.08
CA ASP A 558 -10.35 6.46 2.96
C ASP A 558 -10.44 7.24 1.64
N HIS A 559 -9.32 7.67 1.08
CA HIS A 559 -9.32 8.57 -0.08
C HIS A 559 -8.80 7.95 -1.39
N THR A 560 -8.38 6.68 -1.39
CA THR A 560 -8.02 5.99 -2.64
C THR A 560 -9.21 5.97 -3.61
N ALA A 561 -10.39 5.56 -3.12
CA ALA A 561 -11.63 5.56 -3.90
C ALA A 561 -11.96 6.94 -4.46
N ASN A 562 -11.92 7.97 -3.59
CA ASN A 562 -12.25 9.35 -3.94
C ASN A 562 -11.30 9.94 -4.98
N GLY A 563 -9.99 9.77 -4.80
CA GLY A 563 -9.00 10.31 -5.71
C GLY A 563 -9.07 9.68 -7.11
N TYR A 564 -9.16 8.35 -7.19
CA TYR A 564 -9.24 7.66 -8.48
C TYR A 564 -10.59 7.88 -9.19
N ALA A 565 -11.72 7.84 -8.46
CA ALA A 565 -13.03 8.07 -9.07
C ALA A 565 -13.19 9.50 -9.59
N LEU A 566 -12.68 10.49 -8.86
CA LEU A 566 -12.67 11.88 -9.30
C LEU A 566 -11.87 12.05 -10.61
N GLN A 567 -10.66 11.47 -10.68
CA GLN A 567 -9.83 11.48 -11.89
C GLN A 567 -10.53 10.80 -13.07
N ALA A 568 -11.12 9.62 -12.83
CA ALA A 568 -11.79 8.83 -13.86
C ALA A 568 -12.98 9.57 -14.47
N LEU A 569 -13.87 10.12 -13.64
CA LEU A 569 -15.04 10.87 -14.09
C LEU A 569 -14.65 12.18 -14.78
N ALA A 570 -13.62 12.88 -14.29
CA ALA A 570 -13.15 14.11 -14.93
C ALA A 570 -12.58 13.83 -16.33
N ARG A 571 -11.76 12.78 -16.50
CA ARG A 571 -11.25 12.35 -17.80
C ARG A 571 -12.36 11.87 -18.74
N TYR A 572 -13.32 11.11 -18.24
CA TYR A 572 -14.48 10.68 -19.02
C TYR A 572 -15.32 11.88 -19.50
N ARG A 573 -15.62 12.85 -18.62
CA ARG A 573 -16.30 14.12 -18.99
C ARG A 573 -15.57 14.84 -20.13
N GLU A 574 -14.25 14.92 -20.06
CA GLU A 574 -13.45 15.58 -21.08
C GLU A 574 -13.53 14.88 -22.45
N LEU A 575 -13.53 13.54 -22.47
CA LEU A 575 -13.74 12.77 -23.70
C LEU A 575 -15.13 13.01 -24.29
N VAL A 576 -16.18 13.02 -23.47
CA VAL A 576 -17.54 13.31 -23.93
C VAL A 576 -17.63 14.72 -24.53
N ARG A 577 -17.02 15.74 -23.88
CA ARG A 577 -16.98 17.12 -24.39
C ARG A 577 -16.27 17.24 -25.75
N ARG A 578 -15.25 16.45 -26.00
CA ARG A 578 -14.52 16.39 -27.29
C ARG A 578 -15.26 15.60 -28.37
N GLY A 579 -16.43 15.04 -28.07
CA GLY A 579 -17.25 14.30 -29.05
C GLY A 579 -16.64 12.96 -29.48
N GLY A 580 -15.84 12.34 -28.60
CA GLY A 580 -15.20 11.03 -28.89
C GLY A 580 -14.11 11.08 -29.95
N THR A 581 -13.79 12.24 -30.52
CA THR A 581 -12.73 12.36 -31.52
C THR A 581 -11.37 12.29 -30.85
N THR A 582 -10.80 11.13 -30.86
CA THR A 582 -9.37 10.92 -30.60
C THR A 582 -8.57 11.37 -31.81
N SER A 583 -8.40 12.66 -32.01
CA SER A 583 -7.21 13.13 -32.73
C SER A 583 -6.05 12.86 -31.77
N GLY A 584 -5.21 11.91 -32.10
CA GLY A 584 -4.15 11.35 -31.29
C GLY A 584 -3.43 12.36 -30.40
N ALA A 585 -3.44 12.07 -29.17
CA ALA A 585 -2.99 12.77 -28.00
C ALA A 585 -4.17 13.42 -27.26
N PHE A 586 -4.48 12.98 -26.03
CA PHE A 586 -4.76 13.94 -24.98
C PHE A 586 -3.81 15.10 -25.24
N ALA A 587 -4.35 16.31 -25.42
CA ALA A 587 -3.49 17.45 -25.59
C ALA A 587 -2.43 17.30 -24.52
N ARG A 588 -1.19 17.10 -24.97
CA ARG A 588 -0.07 17.06 -24.03
C ARG A 588 -0.32 18.22 -23.12
N PRO A 589 -0.24 18.04 -21.81
CA PRO A 589 -0.31 19.21 -20.94
C PRO A 589 0.53 20.31 -21.61
N PRO A 590 0.13 21.59 -21.60
CA PRO A 590 0.77 22.64 -22.40
C PRO A 590 2.31 22.70 -22.26
N TRP A 591 2.85 22.07 -21.23
CA TRP A 591 4.30 21.92 -20.97
C TRP A 591 4.99 20.78 -21.75
N THR A 592 4.28 19.87 -22.39
CA THR A 592 4.88 18.83 -23.26
C THR A 592 5.01 19.26 -24.73
N ALA A 593 4.60 20.49 -25.04
CA ALA A 593 4.90 21.06 -26.35
C ALA A 593 6.43 21.23 -26.48
N THR A 594 7.05 20.51 -27.41
CA THR A 594 8.44 20.76 -27.81
C THR A 594 8.61 22.26 -28.02
N PRO A 595 9.65 22.91 -27.45
CA PRO A 595 9.96 24.28 -27.77
C PRO A 595 10.06 24.41 -29.29
N ASP A 596 9.37 25.40 -29.86
CA ASP A 596 9.52 25.77 -31.27
C ASP A 596 11.02 26.11 -31.46
N PRO A 597 11.78 25.36 -32.30
CA PRO A 597 13.21 25.59 -32.48
C PRO A 597 13.52 26.96 -33.11
N GLY A 598 12.49 27.78 -33.39
CA GLY A 598 12.62 29.11 -34.00
C GLY A 598 12.50 30.29 -33.04
N LYS A 599 12.27 30.09 -31.72
CA LYS A 599 12.25 31.19 -30.74
C LYS A 599 13.46 31.12 -29.80
N THR A 600 14.58 31.64 -30.25
CA THR A 600 15.65 32.12 -29.38
C THR A 600 15.19 33.39 -28.67
N VAL A 601 15.16 33.34 -27.32
CA VAL A 601 15.18 34.54 -26.49
C VAL A 601 16.57 34.65 -25.90
#